data_55a5d58e50ea88be0421c5dbca31e278
#
_entry.id   55a5d58e50ea88be0421c5dbca31e278
#
_cell.length_a   1.000
_cell.length_b   1.000
_cell.length_c   1.000
_cell.angle_alpha   90.00
_cell.angle_beta   90.00
_cell.angle_gamma   90.00
#
_symmetry.space_group_name_H-M   'P 1'
#
loop_
_entity.id
_entity.type
_entity.pdbx_description
1 polymer ?
#
loop_
_entity_poly.entity_id
_entity_poly.type
_entity_poly.pdbx_seq_one_letter_code
_entity_poly.pdbx_strand_id
1 'polypeptide(L)'
;MKSTRTARALPFILAIPLLALLSACALSAPDASQNSATTTAASFSSTQWSSACTSDAPEISTIAASATESTTNATAATEITPDLQASSAAANTELPASSENGQEAPQEPFVYHGLVELLAIDDSFVIDQKYATTDNFTGVQHYDRTLCLVNRDIVGMLITANDLAKEKGLRLKIWDAYRPISVQQALHDSAPAELAPYVPAPGPYSMHARGITVDVTLCTPDGADLDMPTEFDDFSVAANSDYQGATEAQIANRELLNEIMTAAGFQRSRLEWWHFDGPNRDAYEILDVRFDEFVRERDAERTGA
;
A
#
# COMPACT_ATOMS: atom_id res chain seq x y z
N MET A 1 -17.32 52.89 -38.38
CA MET A 1 -16.79 52.99 -37.01
C MET A 1 -15.48 52.17 -36.98
N LYS A 2 -14.34 52.84 -36.86
CA LYS A 2 -12.99 52.28 -36.94
C LYS A 2 -12.58 51.79 -35.55
N SER A 3 -12.23 50.49 -35.42
CA SER A 3 -11.68 49.92 -34.20
C SER A 3 -10.15 49.99 -34.26
N THR A 4 -9.57 50.74 -33.33
CA THR A 4 -8.13 50.89 -33.15
C THR A 4 -7.60 49.75 -32.28
N ARG A 5 -6.69 48.94 -32.85
CA ARG A 5 -5.87 47.95 -32.12
C ARG A 5 -4.70 48.66 -31.46
N THR A 6 -4.63 48.61 -30.15
CA THR A 6 -3.46 49.04 -29.37
C THR A 6 -2.47 47.87 -29.23
N ALA A 7 -1.28 48.03 -29.78
CA ALA A 7 -0.15 47.13 -29.63
C ALA A 7 0.51 47.37 -28.25
N ARG A 8 0.68 46.31 -27.46
CA ARG A 8 1.49 46.33 -26.23
C ARG A 8 2.91 45.90 -26.54
N ALA A 9 3.85 46.77 -26.25
CA ALA A 9 5.30 46.55 -26.36
C ALA A 9 5.80 45.62 -25.21
N LEU A 10 6.66 44.66 -25.55
CA LEU A 10 7.46 43.88 -24.58
C LEU A 10 8.69 44.69 -24.17
N PRO A 11 9.16 44.59 -22.94
CA PRO A 11 10.44 45.14 -22.55
C PRO A 11 11.59 44.17 -22.93
N PHE A 12 12.59 44.73 -23.55
CA PHE A 12 13.91 44.15 -23.81
C PHE A 12 14.64 43.94 -22.50
N ILE A 13 15.05 42.69 -22.18
CA ILE A 13 15.98 42.39 -21.10
C ILE A 13 17.38 42.30 -21.68
N LEU A 14 18.21 43.23 -21.22
CA LEU A 14 19.61 43.39 -21.58
C LEU A 14 20.44 42.26 -20.92
N ALA A 15 21.09 41.44 -21.73
CA ALA A 15 22.03 40.42 -21.27
C ALA A 15 23.41 41.04 -21.08
N ILE A 16 23.96 40.94 -19.88
CA ILE A 16 25.33 41.30 -19.54
C ILE A 16 26.21 40.04 -19.59
N PRO A 17 27.31 40.02 -20.35
CA PRO A 17 28.23 38.89 -20.34
C PRO A 17 29.18 38.95 -19.14
N LEU A 18 29.21 37.91 -18.32
CA LEU A 18 30.16 37.73 -17.25
C LEU A 18 31.46 37.15 -17.79
N LEU A 19 32.51 37.93 -17.71
CA LEU A 19 33.85 37.63 -18.18
C LEU A 19 34.54 36.67 -17.20
N ALA A 20 34.95 35.48 -17.70
CA ALA A 20 35.68 34.48 -16.92
C ALA A 20 37.15 34.91 -16.78
N LEU A 21 37.60 35.02 -15.53
CA LEU A 21 39.03 35.11 -15.15
C LEU A 21 39.52 33.69 -14.87
N LEU A 22 40.32 33.13 -15.80
CA LEU A 22 41.15 31.97 -15.59
C LEU A 22 42.41 32.42 -14.79
N SER A 23 42.56 31.92 -13.58
CA SER A 23 43.83 31.97 -12.87
C SER A 23 44.40 30.56 -12.75
N ALA A 24 45.47 30.32 -13.49
CA ALA A 24 46.26 29.12 -13.45
C ALA A 24 47.19 29.14 -12.24
N CYS A 25 47.07 28.20 -11.34
CA CYS A 25 48.15 27.88 -10.38
C CYS A 25 48.58 26.45 -10.60
N ALA A 26 49.75 26.29 -11.25
CA ALA A 26 50.49 25.06 -11.31
C ALA A 26 51.16 24.84 -9.93
N LEU A 27 50.94 23.69 -9.32
CA LEU A 27 51.76 23.18 -8.24
C LEU A 27 52.08 21.70 -8.46
N SER A 28 53.34 21.46 -8.41
CA SER A 28 54.15 20.27 -8.67
C SER A 28 53.69 19.01 -7.88
N ALA A 29 53.75 17.85 -8.53
CA ALA A 29 53.71 16.55 -7.90
C ALA A 29 55.02 16.27 -7.12
N PRO A 30 54.97 15.61 -5.96
CA PRO A 30 56.09 14.92 -5.41
C PRO A 30 56.09 13.42 -5.71
N ASP A 31 57.27 12.96 -5.94
CA ASP A 31 57.82 11.68 -6.30
C ASP A 31 57.38 10.51 -5.39
N ALA A 32 57.17 9.35 -6.03
CA ALA A 32 56.90 8.07 -5.38
C ALA A 32 58.21 7.45 -4.86
N SER A 33 58.31 7.27 -3.56
CA SER A 33 59.32 6.39 -2.95
C SER A 33 58.79 5.68 -1.73
N GLN A 34 58.55 4.41 -1.90
CA GLN A 34 58.64 3.29 -0.95
C GLN A 34 58.37 3.56 0.55
N ASN A 35 57.29 2.98 1.05
CA ASN A 35 57.34 2.35 2.38
C ASN A 35 56.37 1.15 2.44
N SER A 36 56.97 -0.03 2.58
CA SER A 36 56.33 -1.29 2.90
C SER A 36 55.79 -1.18 4.35
N ALA A 37 54.50 -1.22 4.53
CA ALA A 37 53.92 -1.43 5.84
C ALA A 37 52.94 -2.61 5.77
N THR A 38 53.28 -3.58 6.56
CA THR A 38 52.66 -4.86 6.86
C THR A 38 51.14 -4.79 7.06
N THR A 39 50.40 -5.50 6.22
CA THR A 39 48.94 -5.69 6.37
C THR A 39 48.73 -6.67 7.52
N THR A 40 48.29 -6.16 8.66
CA THR A 40 47.71 -6.97 9.74
C THR A 40 46.22 -7.07 9.48
N ALA A 41 45.78 -8.24 8.98
CA ALA A 41 44.38 -8.58 8.86
C ALA A 41 43.78 -8.73 10.26
N ALA A 42 42.93 -7.79 10.66
CA ALA A 42 42.07 -7.95 11.83
C ALA A 42 40.87 -8.79 11.42
N SER A 43 40.91 -10.06 11.81
CA SER A 43 39.79 -10.97 11.77
C SER A 43 38.74 -10.51 12.81
N PHE A 44 37.61 -9.97 12.37
CA PHE A 44 36.46 -9.79 13.23
C PHE A 44 35.74 -11.13 13.42
N SER A 45 35.93 -11.68 14.63
CA SER A 45 35.24 -12.86 15.12
C SER A 45 33.76 -12.55 15.34
N SER A 46 32.90 -13.31 14.68
CA SER A 46 31.47 -13.39 14.94
C SER A 46 31.25 -14.11 16.28
N THR A 47 31.10 -13.39 17.39
CA THR A 47 30.58 -13.98 18.63
C THR A 47 29.89 -12.91 19.47
N GLN A 48 28.68 -13.29 19.91
CA GLN A 48 27.89 -12.72 21.01
C GLN A 48 26.92 -11.58 20.66
N TRP A 49 25.77 -11.99 20.15
CA TRP A 49 24.49 -11.47 20.62
C TRP A 49 23.75 -12.63 21.29
N SER A 50 24.02 -12.84 22.57
CA SER A 50 23.28 -13.75 23.42
C SER A 50 22.83 -12.99 24.66
N SER A 51 21.54 -12.94 24.86
CA SER A 51 20.86 -12.95 26.14
C SER A 51 21.11 -11.78 27.13
N ALA A 52 20.17 -10.83 27.12
CA ALA A 52 19.77 -10.15 28.35
C ALA A 52 18.28 -9.79 28.24
N CYS A 53 17.42 -10.81 28.36
CA CYS A 53 16.03 -10.63 28.80
C CYS A 53 16.00 -11.08 30.26
N THR A 54 16.20 -10.16 31.19
CA THR A 54 15.76 -10.37 32.58
C THR A 54 14.36 -9.80 32.72
N SER A 55 13.49 -10.71 33.05
CA SER A 55 12.10 -10.55 33.49
C SER A 55 12.02 -9.63 34.70
N ASP A 56 11.26 -8.55 34.61
CA ASP A 56 10.56 -7.95 35.73
C ASP A 56 9.13 -7.64 35.28
N ALA A 57 8.23 -8.60 35.55
CA ALA A 57 6.80 -8.38 35.48
C ALA A 57 6.32 -7.97 36.89
N PRO A 58 5.55 -6.90 37.05
CA PRO A 58 4.87 -6.65 38.30
C PRO A 58 3.66 -7.58 38.44
N GLU A 59 3.58 -8.23 39.59
CA GLU A 59 2.44 -9.04 40.04
C GLU A 59 1.16 -8.19 40.05
N ILE A 60 0.16 -8.60 39.27
CA ILE A 60 -1.20 -8.07 39.40
C ILE A 60 -1.94 -8.91 40.42
N SER A 61 -2.18 -8.29 41.57
CA SER A 61 -2.99 -8.78 42.66
C SER A 61 -4.42 -9.10 42.22
N THR A 62 -4.83 -10.34 42.45
CA THR A 62 -6.16 -10.87 42.23
C THR A 62 -7.15 -10.20 43.18
N ILE A 63 -8.09 -9.42 42.64
CA ILE A 63 -9.29 -9.05 43.42
C ILE A 63 -10.43 -9.91 42.90
N ALA A 64 -10.84 -10.85 43.72
CA ALA A 64 -12.05 -11.65 43.57
C ALA A 64 -13.28 -10.76 43.75
N ALA A 65 -14.13 -10.67 42.75
CA ALA A 65 -15.48 -10.09 42.87
C ALA A 65 -16.51 -11.23 42.78
N SER A 66 -17.26 -11.29 43.86
CA SER A 66 -18.34 -12.19 44.23
C SER A 66 -19.45 -12.28 43.18
N ALA A 67 -19.81 -13.50 42.82
CA ALA A 67 -21.01 -13.83 42.09
C ALA A 67 -22.24 -13.70 43.02
N THR A 68 -23.25 -13.00 42.58
CA THR A 68 -24.61 -13.11 43.09
C THR A 68 -25.52 -13.71 42.03
N GLU A 69 -25.90 -14.94 42.26
CA GLU A 69 -27.00 -15.63 41.58
C GLU A 69 -28.31 -14.90 41.81
N SER A 70 -29.13 -14.77 40.80
CA SER A 70 -30.56 -14.53 40.96
C SER A 70 -31.32 -15.44 40.00
N THR A 71 -32.06 -16.34 40.63
CA THR A 71 -32.89 -17.43 40.10
C THR A 71 -34.26 -16.91 39.67
N THR A 72 -34.85 -17.65 38.70
CA THR A 72 -36.27 -17.91 38.41
C THR A 72 -37.06 -16.90 37.59
N ASN A 73 -37.57 -17.28 36.39
CA ASN A 73 -38.89 -17.92 36.27
C ASN A 73 -39.13 -18.50 34.88
N ALA A 74 -39.54 -19.74 34.85
CA ALA A 74 -40.06 -20.46 33.69
C ALA A 74 -41.54 -20.13 33.50
N THR A 75 -41.99 -19.88 32.28
CA THR A 75 -43.40 -20.01 31.94
C THR A 75 -43.61 -20.46 30.47
N ALA A 76 -44.07 -21.70 30.40
CA ALA A 76 -45.02 -22.32 29.46
C ALA A 76 -44.89 -22.11 27.94
N ALA A 77 -44.56 -23.21 27.29
CA ALA A 77 -44.82 -23.52 25.89
C ALA A 77 -46.34 -23.55 25.58
N THR A 78 -46.74 -22.97 24.46
CA THR A 78 -48.02 -23.23 23.83
C THR A 78 -47.75 -23.75 22.42
N GLU A 79 -47.97 -25.04 22.22
CA GLU A 79 -48.05 -25.68 20.91
C GLU A 79 -49.29 -25.17 20.17
N ILE A 80 -49.13 -24.72 18.94
CA ILE A 80 -50.23 -24.54 17.98
C ILE A 80 -49.86 -25.32 16.73
N THR A 81 -50.50 -26.43 16.51
CA THR A 81 -50.52 -27.17 15.27
C THR A 81 -51.55 -26.54 14.29
N PRO A 82 -51.23 -26.31 13.03
CA PRO A 82 -52.23 -26.06 12.01
C PRO A 82 -52.55 -27.31 11.20
N ASP A 83 -53.83 -27.49 11.06
CA ASP A 83 -54.54 -28.48 10.33
C ASP A 83 -54.31 -28.41 8.81
N LEU A 84 -54.11 -29.61 8.21
CA LEU A 84 -53.98 -29.81 6.77
C LEU A 84 -55.37 -29.93 6.13
N GLN A 85 -55.76 -28.99 5.31
CA GLN A 85 -56.83 -29.23 4.33
C GLN A 85 -56.36 -28.94 2.91
N ALA A 86 -56.26 -30.02 2.14
CA ALA A 86 -56.00 -29.98 0.71
C ALA A 86 -57.23 -29.46 -0.05
N SER A 87 -57.02 -28.53 -0.95
CA SER A 87 -57.96 -28.19 -2.02
C SER A 87 -57.20 -28.14 -3.33
N SER A 88 -57.45 -29.13 -4.18
CA SER A 88 -56.95 -29.19 -5.55
C SER A 88 -57.84 -28.30 -6.44
N ALA A 89 -57.21 -27.31 -7.10
CA ALA A 89 -57.77 -26.70 -8.29
C ALA A 89 -56.62 -26.44 -9.28
N ALA A 90 -56.64 -27.23 -10.35
CA ALA A 90 -55.74 -27.02 -11.49
C ALA A 90 -56.19 -25.77 -12.27
N ALA A 91 -55.35 -24.80 -12.37
CA ALA A 91 -55.43 -23.73 -13.36
C ALA A 91 -54.13 -23.71 -14.16
N ASN A 92 -54.21 -24.14 -15.40
CA ASN A 92 -53.19 -23.92 -16.41
C ASN A 92 -53.06 -22.44 -16.68
N THR A 93 -51.96 -21.85 -16.22
CA THR A 93 -51.57 -20.49 -16.66
C THR A 93 -50.20 -20.67 -17.35
N GLU A 94 -50.21 -20.49 -18.67
CA GLU A 94 -48.96 -20.37 -19.46
C GLU A 94 -48.12 -19.20 -18.86
N LEU A 95 -46.94 -19.55 -18.39
CA LEU A 95 -45.90 -18.61 -18.02
C LEU A 95 -45.39 -17.94 -19.30
N PRO A 96 -45.29 -16.62 -19.38
CA PRO A 96 -44.56 -15.96 -20.45
C PRO A 96 -43.10 -16.37 -20.37
N ALA A 97 -42.51 -16.74 -21.53
CA ALA A 97 -41.11 -17.00 -21.68
C ALA A 97 -40.29 -15.87 -21.06
N SER A 98 -39.60 -16.17 -19.98
CA SER A 98 -38.60 -15.28 -19.38
C SER A 98 -37.53 -15.01 -20.43
N SER A 99 -37.43 -13.75 -20.85
CA SER A 99 -36.25 -13.26 -21.57
C SER A 99 -35.02 -13.66 -20.76
N GLU A 100 -34.21 -14.52 -21.34
CA GLU A 100 -32.84 -14.77 -20.85
C GLU A 100 -32.10 -13.45 -20.88
N ASN A 101 -32.09 -12.74 -19.74
CA ASN A 101 -31.06 -11.76 -19.47
C ASN A 101 -29.75 -12.55 -19.41
N GLY A 102 -28.99 -12.44 -20.49
CA GLY A 102 -27.64 -12.97 -20.56
C GLY A 102 -26.75 -12.30 -19.49
N GLN A 103 -26.89 -12.78 -18.28
CA GLN A 103 -25.94 -12.47 -17.21
C GLN A 103 -24.76 -13.37 -17.48
N GLU A 104 -23.76 -12.80 -18.16
CA GLU A 104 -22.47 -13.43 -18.38
C GLU A 104 -21.95 -13.92 -17.02
N ALA A 105 -21.61 -15.20 -16.93
CA ALA A 105 -21.05 -15.76 -15.70
C ALA A 105 -19.84 -14.90 -15.28
N PRO A 106 -19.61 -14.66 -13.98
CA PRO A 106 -18.45 -13.93 -13.53
C PRO A 106 -17.18 -14.54 -14.15
N GLN A 107 -16.50 -13.79 -14.99
CA GLN A 107 -15.24 -14.26 -15.56
C GLN A 107 -14.19 -14.28 -14.44
N GLU A 108 -13.46 -15.39 -14.33
CA GLU A 108 -12.32 -15.48 -13.43
C GLU A 108 -11.33 -14.33 -13.75
N PRO A 109 -10.75 -13.69 -12.75
CA PRO A 109 -9.80 -12.60 -12.98
C PRO A 109 -8.56 -13.13 -13.70
N PHE A 110 -8.07 -12.37 -14.67
CA PHE A 110 -6.81 -12.69 -15.35
C PHE A 110 -5.66 -12.70 -14.33
N VAL A 111 -4.81 -13.74 -14.40
CA VAL A 111 -3.66 -13.94 -13.51
C VAL A 111 -2.39 -14.03 -14.35
N TYR A 112 -1.41 -13.18 -14.07
CA TYR A 112 -0.10 -13.21 -14.72
C TYR A 112 1.01 -13.14 -13.68
N HIS A 113 1.88 -14.12 -13.62
CA HIS A 113 2.91 -14.28 -12.57
C HIS A 113 2.34 -14.18 -11.13
N GLY A 114 1.13 -14.68 -10.91
CA GLY A 114 0.45 -14.57 -9.63
C GLY A 114 -0.18 -13.20 -9.34
N LEU A 115 0.04 -12.22 -10.21
CA LEU A 115 -0.56 -10.89 -10.11
C LEU A 115 -1.96 -10.85 -10.70
N VAL A 116 -2.83 -10.08 -10.09
CA VAL A 116 -4.18 -9.76 -10.55
C VAL A 116 -4.45 -8.27 -10.43
N GLU A 117 -5.34 -7.74 -11.25
CA GLU A 117 -5.82 -6.36 -11.14
C GLU A 117 -6.90 -6.29 -10.05
N LEU A 118 -6.65 -5.53 -8.98
CA LEU A 118 -7.53 -5.48 -7.81
C LEU A 118 -8.94 -4.98 -8.17
N LEU A 119 -9.04 -3.92 -8.99
CA LEU A 119 -10.34 -3.36 -9.40
C LEU A 119 -11.15 -4.29 -10.32
N ALA A 120 -10.53 -5.30 -10.95
CA ALA A 120 -11.24 -6.31 -11.70
C ALA A 120 -11.96 -7.32 -10.79
N ILE A 121 -11.63 -7.36 -9.50
CA ILE A 121 -12.20 -8.26 -8.49
C ILE A 121 -13.17 -7.50 -7.59
N ASP A 122 -12.78 -6.32 -7.09
CA ASP A 122 -13.60 -5.44 -6.25
C ASP A 122 -13.36 -3.98 -6.64
N ASP A 123 -14.35 -3.36 -7.25
CA ASP A 123 -14.31 -1.97 -7.71
C ASP A 123 -14.58 -0.94 -6.59
N SER A 124 -14.81 -1.42 -5.38
CA SER A 124 -15.08 -0.57 -4.23
C SER A 124 -13.83 0.06 -3.60
N PHE A 125 -12.62 -0.36 -4.00
CA PHE A 125 -11.38 0.30 -3.58
C PHE A 125 -11.22 1.69 -4.19
N VAL A 126 -10.52 2.58 -3.49
CA VAL A 126 -10.03 3.85 -4.05
C VAL A 126 -8.57 3.66 -4.45
N ILE A 127 -8.25 3.92 -5.70
CA ILE A 127 -6.88 3.80 -6.22
C ILE A 127 -6.34 5.20 -6.52
N ASP A 128 -5.24 5.56 -5.84
CA ASP A 128 -4.52 6.84 -6.01
C ASP A 128 -3.01 6.55 -6.08
N GLN A 129 -2.60 5.76 -7.11
CA GLN A 129 -1.20 5.34 -7.23
C GLN A 129 -0.28 6.54 -7.47
N LYS A 130 0.47 6.90 -6.45
CA LYS A 130 1.35 8.09 -6.44
C LYS A 130 2.43 8.01 -7.51
N TYR A 131 3.02 6.85 -7.74
CA TYR A 131 4.05 6.66 -8.76
C TYR A 131 3.52 6.59 -10.20
N ALA A 132 2.19 6.56 -10.40
CA ALA A 132 1.57 6.74 -11.72
C ALA A 132 1.43 8.23 -12.11
N THR A 133 1.82 9.14 -11.25
CA THR A 133 1.81 10.60 -11.45
C THR A 133 3.15 11.21 -11.07
N THR A 134 3.27 12.52 -11.15
CA THR A 134 4.43 13.27 -10.63
C THR A 134 4.25 13.70 -9.16
N ASP A 135 3.12 13.34 -8.53
CA ASP A 135 2.82 13.61 -7.13
C ASP A 135 3.44 12.53 -6.24
N ASN A 136 4.78 12.52 -6.18
CA ASN A 136 5.60 11.63 -5.37
C ASN A 136 6.95 12.30 -5.08
N PHE A 137 7.74 11.75 -4.17
CA PHE A 137 8.99 12.36 -3.69
C PHE A 137 10.06 12.59 -4.78
N THR A 138 9.99 11.87 -5.90
CA THR A 138 10.94 12.04 -7.02
C THR A 138 10.50 13.12 -8.00
N GLY A 139 9.23 13.52 -7.98
CA GLY A 139 8.63 14.42 -8.97
C GLY A 139 8.54 13.85 -10.38
N VAL A 140 8.75 12.52 -10.55
CA VAL A 140 8.75 11.82 -11.84
C VAL A 140 7.68 10.73 -11.84
N GLN A 141 6.97 10.57 -12.96
CA GLN A 141 6.07 9.44 -13.18
C GLN A 141 6.88 8.17 -13.45
N HIS A 142 6.72 7.14 -12.63
CA HIS A 142 7.41 5.85 -12.73
C HIS A 142 6.57 4.75 -13.36
N TYR A 143 5.25 4.77 -13.18
CA TYR A 143 4.32 3.85 -13.83
C TYR A 143 3.75 4.50 -15.10
N ASP A 144 3.64 3.72 -16.17
CA ASP A 144 3.09 4.19 -17.45
C ASP A 144 1.56 4.43 -17.39
N ARG A 145 0.91 3.90 -16.36
CA ARG A 145 -0.54 3.99 -16.13
C ARG A 145 -0.89 3.74 -14.67
N THR A 146 -2.11 4.11 -14.29
CA THR A 146 -2.73 3.67 -13.03
C THR A 146 -3.26 2.26 -13.22
N LEU A 147 -2.69 1.27 -12.51
CA LEU A 147 -3.10 -0.14 -12.54
C LEU A 147 -2.70 -0.82 -11.23
N CYS A 148 -3.67 -1.02 -10.34
CA CYS A 148 -3.40 -1.63 -9.04
C CYS A 148 -3.29 -3.15 -9.17
N LEU A 149 -2.06 -3.64 -9.30
CA LEU A 149 -1.74 -5.07 -9.30
C LEU A 149 -1.35 -5.51 -7.90
N VAL A 150 -1.86 -6.67 -7.50
CA VAL A 150 -1.50 -7.35 -6.24
C VAL A 150 -1.31 -8.84 -6.51
N ASN A 151 -0.58 -9.54 -5.65
CA ASN A 151 -0.60 -11.00 -5.68
C ASN A 151 -1.99 -11.50 -5.29
N ARG A 152 -2.53 -12.45 -6.06
CA ARG A 152 -3.88 -13.00 -5.84
C ARG A 152 -4.09 -13.53 -4.42
N ASP A 153 -3.02 -13.97 -3.76
CA ASP A 153 -3.11 -14.60 -2.44
C ASP A 153 -3.45 -13.60 -1.33
N ILE A 154 -3.18 -12.30 -1.53
CA ILE A 154 -3.54 -11.25 -0.57
C ILE A 154 -4.86 -10.55 -0.88
N VAL A 155 -5.51 -10.87 -1.99
CA VAL A 155 -6.79 -10.22 -2.39
C VAL A 155 -7.86 -10.37 -1.30
N GLY A 156 -8.02 -11.59 -0.77
CA GLY A 156 -8.98 -11.83 0.32
C GLY A 156 -8.70 -11.03 1.58
N MET A 157 -7.43 -10.78 1.89
CA MET A 157 -7.02 -9.91 3.00
C MET A 157 -7.39 -8.44 2.72
N LEU A 158 -7.15 -7.96 1.51
CA LEU A 158 -7.51 -6.59 1.12
C LEU A 158 -9.03 -6.38 1.14
N ILE A 159 -9.82 -7.32 0.63
CA ILE A 159 -11.29 -7.27 0.70
C ILE A 159 -11.73 -7.20 2.16
N THR A 160 -11.18 -8.06 3.03
CA THR A 160 -11.48 -8.05 4.46
C THR A 160 -11.15 -6.68 5.08
N ALA A 161 -9.99 -6.11 4.78
CA ALA A 161 -9.60 -4.79 5.28
C ALA A 161 -10.55 -3.68 4.80
N ASN A 162 -10.93 -3.70 3.51
CA ASN A 162 -11.85 -2.70 2.95
C ASN A 162 -13.27 -2.84 3.54
N ASP A 163 -13.73 -4.07 3.81
CA ASP A 163 -15.02 -4.31 4.45
C ASP A 163 -15.03 -3.81 5.91
N LEU A 164 -13.96 -4.06 6.67
CA LEU A 164 -13.78 -3.49 8.01
C LEU A 164 -13.76 -1.95 7.98
N ALA A 165 -13.14 -1.34 6.96
CA ALA A 165 -13.19 0.11 6.78
C ALA A 165 -14.63 0.59 6.47
N LYS A 166 -15.37 -0.12 5.61
CA LYS A 166 -16.77 0.18 5.29
C LYS A 166 -17.67 0.11 6.51
N GLU A 167 -17.46 -0.81 7.45
CA GLU A 167 -18.18 -0.89 8.73
C GLU A 167 -17.99 0.38 9.58
N LYS A 168 -16.88 1.10 9.39
CA LYS A 168 -16.62 2.40 10.03
C LYS A 168 -17.10 3.61 9.20
N GLY A 169 -17.76 3.35 8.06
CA GLY A 169 -18.19 4.40 7.12
C GLY A 169 -17.04 4.97 6.28
N LEU A 170 -15.94 4.24 6.14
CA LEU A 170 -14.72 4.61 5.44
C LEU A 170 -14.45 3.67 4.26
N ARG A 171 -13.41 3.94 3.49
CA ARG A 171 -12.88 3.08 2.44
C ARG A 171 -11.36 3.00 2.55
N LEU A 172 -10.81 1.90 2.06
CA LEU A 172 -9.37 1.76 1.90
C LEU A 172 -8.94 2.44 0.59
N LYS A 173 -7.94 3.32 0.66
CA LYS A 173 -7.30 3.95 -0.50
C LYS A 173 -5.89 3.41 -0.66
N ILE A 174 -5.55 2.96 -1.87
CA ILE A 174 -4.25 2.36 -2.21
C ILE A 174 -3.39 3.41 -2.91
N TRP A 175 -2.23 3.73 -2.34
CA TRP A 175 -1.22 4.63 -2.89
C TRP A 175 -0.16 3.90 -3.70
N ASP A 176 0.21 2.66 -3.26
CA ASP A 176 1.07 1.75 -4.01
C ASP A 176 0.76 0.29 -3.64
N ALA A 177 1.08 -0.62 -4.56
CA ALA A 177 0.88 -2.05 -4.36
C ALA A 177 2.04 -2.83 -4.99
N TYR A 178 1.81 -3.68 -6.01
CA TYR A 178 2.90 -4.26 -6.76
C TYR A 178 3.74 -3.17 -7.44
N ARG A 179 5.04 -3.18 -7.17
CA ARG A 179 6.03 -2.29 -7.77
C ARG A 179 7.08 -3.13 -8.47
N PRO A 180 7.21 -3.06 -9.82
CA PRO A 180 8.28 -3.76 -10.54
C PRO A 180 9.65 -3.47 -9.92
N ILE A 181 10.54 -4.48 -9.86
CA ILE A 181 11.85 -4.28 -9.21
C ILE A 181 12.71 -3.23 -9.94
N SER A 182 12.51 -3.04 -11.24
CA SER A 182 13.17 -1.98 -12.01
C SER A 182 12.70 -0.58 -11.58
N VAL A 183 11.43 -0.43 -11.15
CA VAL A 183 10.93 0.82 -10.59
C VAL A 183 11.52 1.05 -9.19
N GLN A 184 11.64 0.02 -8.35
CA GLN A 184 12.35 0.14 -7.08
C GLN A 184 13.80 0.63 -7.28
N GLN A 185 14.50 0.16 -8.32
CA GLN A 185 15.83 0.67 -8.66
C GLN A 185 15.77 2.15 -9.04
N ALA A 186 14.82 2.56 -9.87
CA ALA A 186 14.68 3.96 -10.29
C ALA A 186 14.37 4.90 -9.11
N LEU A 187 13.55 4.45 -8.16
CA LEU A 187 13.27 5.19 -6.92
C LEU A 187 14.52 5.33 -6.05
N HIS A 188 15.25 4.22 -5.86
CA HIS A 188 16.51 4.22 -5.12
C HIS A 188 17.55 5.17 -5.74
N ASP A 189 17.73 5.12 -7.05
CA ASP A 189 18.70 5.96 -7.78
C ASP A 189 18.32 7.46 -7.74
N SER A 190 17.03 7.75 -7.56
CA SER A 190 16.50 9.11 -7.47
C SER A 190 16.57 9.66 -6.03
N ALA A 191 16.68 8.80 -5.04
CA ALA A 191 16.64 9.18 -3.62
C ALA A 191 18.01 9.72 -3.16
N PRO A 192 18.05 10.80 -2.36
CA PRO A 192 19.25 11.18 -1.63
C PRO A 192 19.76 10.05 -0.72
N ALA A 193 21.07 9.98 -0.51
CA ALA A 193 21.69 8.90 0.28
C ALA A 193 21.13 8.80 1.74
N GLU A 194 20.65 9.91 2.29
CA GLU A 194 20.04 9.99 3.61
C GLU A 194 18.73 9.21 3.70
N LEU A 195 18.05 8.99 2.57
CA LEU A 195 16.79 8.25 2.48
C LEU A 195 16.98 6.75 2.26
N ALA A 196 18.21 6.24 2.18
CA ALA A 196 18.47 4.82 1.97
C ALA A 196 17.75 3.87 2.96
N PRO A 197 17.48 4.21 4.23
CA PRO A 197 16.68 3.37 5.13
C PRO A 197 15.21 3.20 4.69
N TYR A 198 14.66 4.18 3.97
CA TYR A 198 13.26 4.22 3.51
C TYR A 198 13.13 3.77 2.04
N VAL A 199 14.12 4.09 1.21
CA VAL A 199 14.16 3.72 -0.21
C VAL A 199 15.38 2.81 -0.47
N PRO A 200 15.35 1.55 0.02
CA PRO A 200 16.49 0.64 -0.10
C PRO A 200 16.75 0.26 -1.55
N ALA A 201 18.02 -0.08 -1.86
CA ALA A 201 18.36 -0.69 -3.12
C ALA A 201 17.56 -1.99 -3.34
N PRO A 202 17.25 -2.36 -4.60
CA PRO A 202 16.61 -3.62 -4.92
C PRO A 202 17.32 -4.81 -4.28
N GLY A 203 16.56 -5.72 -3.69
CA GLY A 203 17.14 -6.86 -3.00
C GLY A 203 16.11 -7.80 -2.40
N PRO A 204 16.53 -8.75 -1.56
CA PRO A 204 15.63 -9.75 -0.96
C PRO A 204 14.45 -9.17 -0.16
N TYR A 205 14.59 -7.92 0.26
CA TYR A 205 13.58 -7.20 1.04
C TYR A 205 12.71 -6.25 0.21
N SER A 206 12.75 -6.33 -1.14
CA SER A 206 11.86 -5.58 -2.03
C SER A 206 10.47 -6.20 -2.01
N MET A 207 9.71 -5.88 -0.97
CA MET A 207 8.43 -6.52 -0.67
C MET A 207 7.35 -6.17 -1.71
N HIS A 208 7.27 -4.91 -2.14
CA HIS A 208 6.35 -4.49 -3.22
C HIS A 208 6.57 -5.27 -4.53
N ALA A 209 7.83 -5.62 -4.84
CA ALA A 209 8.14 -6.39 -6.05
C ALA A 209 7.67 -7.86 -6.00
N ARG A 210 7.13 -8.30 -4.87
CA ARG A 210 6.48 -9.61 -4.70
C ARG A 210 4.96 -9.54 -4.83
N GLY A 211 4.40 -8.33 -4.92
CA GLY A 211 2.97 -8.06 -4.99
C GLY A 211 2.19 -8.35 -3.71
N ILE A 212 2.87 -8.53 -2.57
CA ILE A 212 2.24 -8.85 -1.28
C ILE A 212 2.26 -7.70 -0.29
N THR A 213 2.69 -6.54 -0.69
CA THR A 213 2.80 -5.33 0.13
C THR A 213 1.97 -4.22 -0.46
N VAL A 214 1.37 -3.42 0.39
CA VAL A 214 0.57 -2.27 0.00
C VAL A 214 0.88 -1.06 0.87
N ASP A 215 0.89 0.11 0.23
CA ASP A 215 0.89 1.40 0.89
C ASP A 215 -0.54 1.97 0.82
N VAL A 216 -1.15 2.18 1.99
CA VAL A 216 -2.58 2.46 2.09
C VAL A 216 -2.90 3.54 3.11
N THR A 217 -4.05 4.20 2.91
CA THR A 217 -4.67 5.08 3.90
C THR A 217 -6.17 4.82 3.99
N LEU A 218 -6.82 5.46 4.95
CA LEU A 218 -8.28 5.52 5.05
C LEU A 218 -8.79 6.79 4.41
N CYS A 219 -9.91 6.68 3.69
CA CYS A 219 -10.60 7.82 3.13
C CYS A 219 -12.11 7.73 3.37
N THR A 220 -12.77 8.87 3.25
CA THR A 220 -14.23 8.98 3.26
C THR A 220 -14.83 8.30 2.02
N PRO A 221 -16.14 8.00 1.97
CA PRO A 221 -16.78 7.38 0.82
C PRO A 221 -16.64 8.16 -0.50
N ASP A 222 -16.46 9.48 -0.42
CA ASP A 222 -16.21 10.38 -1.57
C ASP A 222 -14.71 10.50 -1.92
N GLY A 223 -13.83 9.77 -1.20
CA GLY A 223 -12.41 9.64 -1.52
C GLY A 223 -11.49 10.68 -0.88
N ALA A 224 -11.97 11.54 0.03
CA ALA A 224 -11.11 12.45 0.79
C ALA A 224 -10.33 11.69 1.87
N ASP A 225 -9.01 11.91 1.95
CA ASP A 225 -8.15 11.26 2.94
C ASP A 225 -8.49 11.68 4.37
N LEU A 226 -8.35 10.78 5.33
CA LEU A 226 -8.34 11.13 6.73
C LEU A 226 -7.04 11.88 7.06
N ASP A 227 -7.14 12.77 8.05
CA ASP A 227 -5.96 13.49 8.58
C ASP A 227 -5.03 12.50 9.29
N MET A 228 -3.91 12.17 8.66
CA MET A 228 -2.90 11.22 9.14
C MET A 228 -1.67 11.96 9.67
N PRO A 229 -0.75 11.31 10.43
CA PRO A 229 0.42 11.97 11.01
C PRO A 229 1.32 12.68 10.00
N THR A 230 1.42 12.15 8.78
CA THR A 230 2.20 12.70 7.66
C THR A 230 1.52 12.41 6.33
N GLU A 231 1.96 13.08 5.29
CA GLU A 231 1.69 12.71 3.91
C GLU A 231 2.42 11.41 3.53
N PHE A 232 2.06 10.82 2.38
CA PHE A 232 2.78 9.70 1.79
C PHE A 232 4.23 10.10 1.43
N ASP A 233 5.18 9.17 1.58
CA ASP A 233 6.61 9.41 1.33
C ASP A 233 7.22 10.55 2.18
N ASP A 234 6.62 10.87 3.32
CA ASP A 234 7.30 11.67 4.34
C ASP A 234 8.29 10.77 5.10
N PHE A 235 9.56 10.90 4.77
CA PHE A 235 10.65 10.11 5.36
C PHE A 235 11.18 10.70 6.67
N SER A 236 10.34 11.36 7.43
CA SER A 236 10.66 11.86 8.76
C SER A 236 10.32 10.86 9.87
N VAL A 237 10.77 11.16 11.08
CA VAL A 237 10.40 10.37 12.29
C VAL A 237 8.89 10.39 12.52
N ALA A 238 8.17 11.41 12.04
CA ALA A 238 6.73 11.51 12.18
C ALA A 238 5.96 10.43 11.38
N ALA A 239 6.58 9.86 10.35
CA ALA A 239 6.03 8.74 9.58
C ALA A 239 6.07 7.40 10.35
N ASN A 240 6.86 7.29 11.43
CA ASN A 240 6.92 6.05 12.19
C ASN A 240 5.54 5.65 12.74
N SER A 241 5.23 4.37 12.63
CA SER A 241 3.95 3.80 13.07
C SER A 241 3.66 3.96 14.56
N ASP A 242 4.68 4.22 15.38
CA ASP A 242 4.56 4.43 16.83
C ASP A 242 4.80 5.90 17.24
N TYR A 243 4.88 6.84 16.29
CA TYR A 243 5.10 8.26 16.60
C TYR A 243 3.95 8.84 17.43
N GLN A 244 4.32 9.53 18.53
CA GLN A 244 3.37 10.10 19.50
C GLN A 244 3.28 11.64 19.47
N GLY A 245 4.03 12.29 18.58
CA GLY A 245 4.06 13.74 18.47
C GLY A 245 2.99 14.35 17.56
N ALA A 246 2.15 13.52 16.93
CA ALA A 246 1.02 13.96 16.12
C ALA A 246 -0.19 14.38 16.98
N THR A 247 -1.22 14.94 16.38
CA THR A 247 -2.48 15.25 17.08
C THR A 247 -3.18 13.96 17.52
N GLU A 248 -4.07 14.06 18.54
CA GLU A 248 -4.86 12.93 19.00
C GLU A 248 -5.71 12.33 17.87
N ALA A 249 -6.26 13.16 16.97
CA ALA A 249 -7.04 12.72 15.83
C ALA A 249 -6.18 11.94 14.81
N GLN A 250 -5.00 12.44 14.47
CA GLN A 250 -4.06 11.77 13.57
C GLN A 250 -3.59 10.43 14.12
N ILE A 251 -3.28 10.38 15.42
CA ILE A 251 -2.91 9.12 16.10
C ILE A 251 -4.08 8.15 16.04
N ALA A 252 -5.30 8.60 16.35
CA ALA A 252 -6.49 7.74 16.31
C ALA A 252 -6.78 7.19 14.90
N ASN A 253 -6.64 8.02 13.87
CA ASN A 253 -6.83 7.59 12.48
C ASN A 253 -5.78 6.55 12.04
N ARG A 254 -4.50 6.78 12.37
CA ARG A 254 -3.43 5.82 12.12
C ARG A 254 -3.65 4.49 12.85
N GLU A 255 -4.03 4.53 14.14
CA GLU A 255 -4.29 3.30 14.90
C GLU A 255 -5.52 2.55 14.37
N LEU A 256 -6.55 3.27 13.89
CA LEU A 256 -7.70 2.64 13.22
C LEU A 256 -7.27 1.92 11.93
N LEU A 257 -6.43 2.54 11.09
CA LEU A 257 -5.87 1.88 9.91
C LEU A 257 -5.08 0.64 10.30
N ASN A 258 -4.21 0.76 11.32
CA ASN A 258 -3.41 -0.35 11.82
C ASN A 258 -4.29 -1.50 12.36
N GLU A 259 -5.35 -1.21 13.11
CA GLU A 259 -6.32 -2.19 13.60
C GLU A 259 -6.97 -2.95 12.43
N ILE A 260 -7.48 -2.22 11.44
CA ILE A 260 -8.13 -2.78 10.25
C ILE A 260 -7.18 -3.70 9.47
N MET A 261 -5.98 -3.22 9.15
CA MET A 261 -5.02 -3.97 8.34
C MET A 261 -4.49 -5.20 9.07
N THR A 262 -4.21 -5.10 10.37
CA THR A 262 -3.73 -6.24 11.16
C THR A 262 -4.83 -7.26 11.41
N ALA A 263 -6.08 -6.85 11.60
CA ALA A 263 -7.24 -7.76 11.68
C ALA A 263 -7.45 -8.52 10.36
N ALA A 264 -7.11 -7.92 9.22
CA ALA A 264 -7.13 -8.58 7.91
C ALA A 264 -5.91 -9.49 7.66
N GLY A 265 -4.92 -9.52 8.56
CA GLY A 265 -3.76 -10.41 8.52
C GLY A 265 -2.46 -9.79 8.02
N PHE A 266 -2.44 -8.50 7.71
CA PHE A 266 -1.23 -7.79 7.33
C PHE A 266 -0.34 -7.47 8.53
N GLN A 267 0.95 -7.23 8.27
CA GLN A 267 1.94 -6.78 9.24
C GLN A 267 2.34 -5.34 8.96
N ARG A 268 2.25 -4.46 9.97
CA ARG A 268 2.64 -3.06 9.82
C ARG A 268 4.16 -2.89 9.74
N SER A 269 4.63 -1.93 8.95
CA SER A 269 6.00 -1.40 9.04
C SER A 269 6.17 -0.57 10.32
N ARG A 270 7.40 -0.46 10.81
CA ARG A 270 7.74 0.47 11.91
C ARG A 270 8.07 1.86 11.41
N LEU A 271 8.63 1.99 10.22
CA LEU A 271 9.17 3.24 9.67
C LEU A 271 8.11 4.07 8.96
N GLU A 272 7.04 3.42 8.45
CA GLU A 272 6.05 4.02 7.57
C GLU A 272 4.67 3.54 7.99
N TRP A 273 3.82 4.45 8.47
CA TRP A 273 2.51 4.10 9.01
C TRP A 273 1.53 3.58 7.94
N TRP A 274 1.76 3.90 6.68
CA TRP A 274 0.96 3.47 5.52
C TRP A 274 1.34 2.09 4.98
N HIS A 275 2.53 1.56 5.33
CA HIS A 275 3.12 0.37 4.73
C HIS A 275 2.73 -0.91 5.47
N PHE A 276 2.15 -1.87 4.74
CA PHE A 276 1.68 -3.14 5.29
C PHE A 276 2.12 -4.31 4.43
N ASP A 277 2.79 -5.26 5.05
CA ASP A 277 3.29 -6.49 4.43
C ASP A 277 2.31 -7.65 4.60
N GLY A 278 2.10 -8.42 3.53
CA GLY A 278 1.47 -9.73 3.60
C GLY A 278 2.39 -10.78 4.22
N PRO A 279 1.83 -11.95 4.61
CA PRO A 279 2.58 -13.01 5.25
C PRO A 279 3.47 -13.79 4.25
N ASN A 280 4.39 -14.61 4.79
CA ASN A 280 5.15 -15.62 4.03
C ASN A 280 5.99 -15.06 2.87
N ARG A 281 6.65 -13.94 3.05
CA ARG A 281 7.50 -13.29 2.05
C ARG A 281 8.30 -14.24 1.17
N ASP A 282 8.94 -15.26 1.77
CA ASP A 282 9.86 -16.15 1.08
C ASP A 282 9.17 -17.16 0.14
N ALA A 283 7.83 -17.20 0.16
CA ALA A 283 7.02 -17.98 -0.78
C ALA A 283 6.82 -17.28 -2.14
N TYR A 284 7.17 -15.99 -2.24
CA TYR A 284 6.90 -15.17 -3.41
C TYR A 284 8.19 -14.72 -4.08
N GLU A 285 8.24 -14.81 -5.40
CA GLU A 285 9.36 -14.34 -6.21
C GLU A 285 9.36 -12.80 -6.32
N ILE A 286 10.55 -12.23 -6.52
CA ILE A 286 10.71 -10.83 -6.90
C ILE A 286 10.44 -10.74 -8.40
N LEU A 287 9.51 -9.89 -8.79
CA LEU A 287 9.03 -9.75 -10.16
C LEU A 287 9.45 -8.41 -10.76
N ASP A 288 9.58 -8.41 -12.10
CA ASP A 288 9.77 -7.20 -12.90
C ASP A 288 8.73 -7.14 -14.04
N VAL A 289 7.50 -7.52 -13.75
CA VAL A 289 6.37 -7.45 -14.69
C VAL A 289 5.96 -5.98 -14.85
N ARG A 290 6.12 -5.45 -16.06
CA ARG A 290 5.68 -4.10 -16.38
C ARG A 290 4.16 -4.03 -16.51
N PHE A 291 3.55 -2.89 -16.22
CA PHE A 291 2.09 -2.74 -16.31
C PHE A 291 1.58 -2.86 -17.75
N ASP A 292 2.32 -2.33 -18.73
CA ASP A 292 2.01 -2.51 -20.16
C ASP A 292 2.13 -3.96 -20.60
N GLU A 293 3.05 -4.73 -20.04
CA GLU A 293 3.19 -6.17 -20.27
C GLU A 293 1.96 -6.92 -19.72
N PHE A 294 1.59 -6.69 -18.46
CA PHE A 294 0.40 -7.31 -17.87
C PHE A 294 -0.85 -7.07 -18.72
N VAL A 295 -1.06 -5.82 -19.16
CA VAL A 295 -2.23 -5.46 -19.99
C VAL A 295 -2.19 -6.17 -21.34
N ARG A 296 -1.02 -6.23 -21.99
CA ARG A 296 -0.87 -6.93 -23.28
C ARG A 296 -1.22 -8.41 -23.16
N GLU A 297 -0.70 -9.11 -22.14
CA GLU A 297 -0.97 -10.53 -21.93
C GLU A 297 -2.44 -10.78 -21.58
N ARG A 298 -3.05 -9.92 -20.74
CA ARG A 298 -4.49 -9.97 -20.44
C ARG A 298 -5.34 -9.82 -21.70
N ASP A 299 -5.02 -8.86 -22.54
CA ASP A 299 -5.80 -8.57 -23.75
C ASP A 299 -5.60 -9.66 -24.81
N ALA A 300 -4.42 -10.28 -24.89
CA ALA A 300 -4.15 -11.44 -25.73
C ALA A 300 -4.99 -12.65 -25.31
N GLU A 301 -5.07 -12.96 -24.00
CA GLU A 301 -5.90 -14.05 -23.49
C GLU A 301 -7.39 -13.83 -23.81
N ARG A 302 -7.90 -12.60 -23.62
CA ARG A 302 -9.30 -12.26 -23.91
C ARG A 302 -9.68 -12.37 -25.38
N THR A 303 -8.73 -12.15 -26.29
CA THR A 303 -8.95 -12.22 -27.74
C THR A 303 -8.64 -13.59 -28.34
N GLY A 304 -8.04 -14.51 -27.57
CA GLY A 304 -7.58 -15.80 -28.01
C GLY A 304 -6.43 -15.71 -29.01
N ALA A 305 -5.62 -14.66 -28.92
CA ALA A 305 -4.55 -14.34 -29.86
C ALA A 305 -3.22 -15.00 -29.47
#